data_ece58a641569482e54d49a70e8f534e2
#
_entry.id   ece58a641569482e54d49a70e8f534e2
#
_cell.length_a   1.000
_cell.length_b   1.000
_cell.length_c   1.000
_cell.angle_alpha   90.00
_cell.angle_beta   90.00
_cell.angle_gamma   90.00
#
_symmetry.space_group_name_H-M   'P 1'
#
loop_
_entity.id
_entity.type
_entity.pdbx_description
1 polymer ?
#
loop_
_entity_poly.entity_id
_entity_poly.type
_entity_poly.pdbx_seq_one_letter_code
_entity_poly.pdbx_strand_id
1 'polypeptide(L)'
;VNSLLLQNREWLIQPEALQSMATSLRGLSEHEFFPKQAAENPLLTIEDGIGVIAIEGPILRKPDTIARIFLGATSSEEISEALREAAARPDIKAVFLNIDSPGGTVAGTPELAASVASLNERKPVYAFSSGLMCSAAYWIASQARAIYATPSAQVGSIGVVQAVVDSSAAIDKAGIKVEVFSVGKYKAMGAPGTALTDDQRELIQSNLAEIAAEFHDAVLSRGRAIPAEAMEGQTFSGKQAQRHNLAGMVPDRAEAMRRLKVYHTSVDTKSRAMTTALEDQLLEARTQVDDLARDHQAQTELLNEASTHVESLRGEVELLAAEIDTLKAECDEAKIQSANLIAQRDSAAGQVVTLQSRVTELEASQTDFDRKLQLEVARVVASTGTTMPARVTPAGDTTQAADLHSRFAAITDPAEQTVFWRKLTPDQQALILKHQA
;
A
#
# COMPACT_ATOMS: atom_id res chain seq x y z
N VAL A 1 -21.01 32.16 13.74
CA VAL A 1 -19.84 31.44 14.29
C VAL A 1 -19.62 30.13 13.55
N ASN A 2 -20.71 29.43 13.17
CA ASN A 2 -20.64 28.06 12.69
C ASN A 2 -20.12 27.90 11.24
N SER A 3 -20.16 28.94 10.40
CA SER A 3 -19.64 28.88 9.03
C SER A 3 -18.10 29.01 8.97
N LEU A 4 -17.48 29.56 10.00
CA LEU A 4 -16.02 29.75 10.07
C LEU A 4 -15.25 28.44 10.27
N LEU A 5 -15.87 27.40 10.85
CA LEU A 5 -15.24 26.09 11.07
C LEU A 5 -14.95 25.34 9.77
N LEU A 6 -15.70 25.62 8.69
CA LEU A 6 -15.55 24.97 7.40
C LEU A 6 -14.80 25.83 6.37
N GLN A 7 -14.55 27.11 6.70
CA GLN A 7 -13.85 28.04 5.81
C GLN A 7 -12.35 27.94 5.94
N ASN A 8 -11.63 28.18 4.88
CA ASN A 8 -10.17 28.27 4.83
C ASN A 8 -9.41 27.01 5.29
N ARG A 9 -9.99 25.82 5.11
CA ARG A 9 -9.30 24.54 5.31
C ARG A 9 -9.36 23.73 4.02
N GLU A 10 -8.28 23.01 3.75
CA GLU A 10 -8.26 22.00 2.70
C GLU A 10 -9.01 20.75 3.20
N TRP A 11 -9.94 20.27 2.37
CA TRP A 11 -10.78 19.13 2.67
C TRP A 11 -10.56 17.99 1.68
N LEU A 12 -10.35 16.83 2.21
CA LEU A 12 -10.47 15.53 1.56
C LEU A 12 -11.80 14.91 2.00
N ILE A 13 -12.91 15.47 1.53
CA ILE A 13 -14.26 15.06 1.94
C ILE A 13 -15.19 15.05 0.71
N GLN A 14 -16.15 14.14 0.75
CA GLN A 14 -17.20 14.09 -0.29
C GLN A 14 -18.00 15.41 -0.29
N PRO A 15 -18.24 16.04 -1.45
CA PRO A 15 -18.89 17.37 -1.53
C PRO A 15 -20.24 17.46 -0.84
N GLU A 16 -21.09 16.43 -0.97
CA GLU A 16 -22.40 16.36 -0.34
C GLU A 16 -22.30 16.31 1.20
N ALA A 17 -21.28 15.61 1.71
CA ALA A 17 -21.02 15.55 3.14
C ALA A 17 -20.54 16.90 3.68
N LEU A 18 -19.69 17.63 2.94
CA LEU A 18 -19.28 18.99 3.32
C LEU A 18 -20.49 19.93 3.38
N GLN A 19 -21.40 19.83 2.42
CA GLN A 19 -22.64 20.63 2.39
C GLN A 19 -23.57 20.25 3.55
N SER A 20 -23.72 18.96 3.86
CA SER A 20 -24.51 18.47 4.98
C SER A 20 -23.95 18.96 6.32
N MET A 21 -22.62 18.88 6.52
CA MET A 21 -21.93 19.44 7.69
C MET A 21 -22.20 20.94 7.85
N ALA A 22 -22.09 21.70 6.77
CA ALA A 22 -22.38 23.14 6.77
C ALA A 22 -23.83 23.43 7.18
N THR A 23 -24.77 22.61 6.73
CA THR A 23 -26.19 22.74 7.08
C THR A 23 -26.46 22.37 8.52
N SER A 24 -25.89 21.26 9.01
CA SER A 24 -26.03 20.82 10.41
C SER A 24 -25.50 21.87 11.39
N LEU A 25 -24.34 22.48 11.07
CA LEU A 25 -23.76 23.54 11.90
C LEU A 25 -24.58 24.84 11.89
N ARG A 26 -25.33 25.15 10.84
CA ARG A 26 -26.21 26.32 10.77
C ARG A 26 -27.47 26.17 11.62
N GLY A 27 -27.96 24.95 11.79
CA GLY A 27 -29.18 24.65 12.54
C GLY A 27 -29.02 24.63 14.07
N LEU A 28 -27.78 24.69 14.58
CA LEU A 28 -27.54 24.60 16.03
C LEU A 28 -27.91 25.89 16.75
N SER A 29 -28.83 25.80 17.70
CA SER A 29 -29.13 26.87 18.65
C SER A 29 -28.22 26.80 19.88
N GLU A 30 -27.99 27.93 20.56
CA GLU A 30 -27.13 27.99 21.74
C GLU A 30 -27.57 27.10 22.90
N HIS A 31 -28.82 26.62 22.90
CA HIS A 31 -29.41 25.79 23.97
C HIS A 31 -29.22 24.27 23.76
N GLU A 32 -28.78 23.80 22.60
CA GLU A 32 -28.56 22.40 22.32
C GLU A 32 -27.13 21.91 22.63
N PHE A 33 -26.37 22.76 23.33
CA PHE A 33 -24.91 22.59 23.54
C PHE A 33 -24.48 21.57 24.60
N PHE A 34 -25.40 20.87 25.27
CA PHE A 34 -25.03 19.86 26.28
C PHE A 34 -25.52 18.46 25.89
N PRO A 35 -24.75 17.75 25.07
CA PRO A 35 -25.10 16.39 24.74
C PRO A 35 -24.75 15.43 25.88
N LYS A 36 -25.55 14.38 26.00
CA LYS A 36 -25.15 13.17 26.74
C LYS A 36 -23.77 12.72 26.24
N GLN A 37 -22.84 12.44 27.16
CA GLN A 37 -21.56 11.84 26.82
C GLN A 37 -21.77 10.72 25.81
N ALA A 38 -21.20 10.84 24.63
CA ALA A 38 -21.11 9.74 23.69
C ALA A 38 -20.40 8.60 24.42
N ALA A 39 -20.99 7.43 24.45
CA ALA A 39 -20.33 6.26 25.00
C ALA A 39 -19.03 6.08 24.22
N GLU A 40 -17.90 6.05 24.92
CA GLU A 40 -16.60 5.76 24.32
C GLU A 40 -16.66 4.29 23.85
N ASN A 41 -17.04 4.08 22.59
CA ASN A 41 -16.78 2.82 21.94
C ASN A 41 -15.28 2.77 21.62
N PRO A 42 -14.55 1.78 22.13
CA PRO A 42 -13.14 1.65 21.77
C PRO A 42 -13.02 1.50 20.25
N LEU A 43 -12.18 2.34 19.62
CA LEU A 43 -11.95 2.28 18.16
C LEU A 43 -11.43 0.91 17.73
N LEU A 44 -10.62 0.26 18.56
CA LEU A 44 -10.08 -1.06 18.33
C LEU A 44 -10.85 -2.12 19.10
N THR A 45 -11.48 -3.03 18.38
CA THR A 45 -12.06 -4.26 18.93
C THR A 45 -11.35 -5.47 18.36
N ILE A 46 -11.51 -6.65 18.97
CA ILE A 46 -10.84 -7.87 18.50
C ILE A 46 -11.91 -8.92 18.19
N GLU A 47 -11.88 -9.42 16.96
CA GLU A 47 -12.74 -10.49 16.47
C GLU A 47 -11.84 -11.65 15.95
N ASP A 48 -11.80 -12.78 16.68
CA ASP A 48 -11.03 -13.97 16.28
C ASP A 48 -9.55 -13.70 15.91
N GLY A 49 -8.87 -12.88 16.72
CA GLY A 49 -7.47 -12.51 16.48
C GLY A 49 -7.26 -11.46 15.37
N ILE A 50 -8.34 -10.86 14.87
CA ILE A 50 -8.31 -9.73 13.96
C ILE A 50 -8.67 -8.47 14.73
N GLY A 51 -7.81 -7.46 14.68
CA GLY A 51 -8.11 -6.12 15.18
C GLY A 51 -9.05 -5.41 14.22
N VAL A 52 -10.25 -5.08 14.69
CA VAL A 52 -11.21 -4.29 13.91
C VAL A 52 -11.15 -2.85 14.38
N ILE A 53 -10.88 -1.95 13.45
CA ILE A 53 -10.83 -0.50 13.70
C ILE A 53 -11.99 0.13 12.94
N ALA A 54 -12.92 0.76 13.68
CA ALA A 54 -14.02 1.50 13.10
C ALA A 54 -13.59 2.93 12.74
N ILE A 55 -13.86 3.35 11.50
CA ILE A 55 -13.61 4.70 11.00
C ILE A 55 -14.94 5.24 10.49
N GLU A 56 -15.60 6.02 11.32
CA GLU A 56 -16.95 6.50 11.07
C GLU A 56 -17.00 8.04 11.02
N GLY A 57 -17.86 8.58 10.16
CA GLY A 57 -18.05 10.01 10.00
C GLY A 57 -16.82 10.75 9.46
N PRO A 58 -16.81 12.09 9.53
CA PRO A 58 -15.70 12.89 9.06
C PRO A 58 -14.41 12.66 9.84
N ILE A 59 -13.29 12.51 9.13
CA ILE A 59 -11.97 12.30 9.73
C ILE A 59 -11.32 13.67 9.95
N LEU A 60 -11.12 14.01 11.21
CA LEU A 60 -10.44 15.24 11.62
C LEU A 60 -9.19 14.89 12.43
N ARG A 61 -8.16 15.75 12.38
CA ARG A 61 -6.93 15.48 13.13
C ARG A 61 -7.20 15.35 14.64
N LYS A 62 -7.85 16.36 15.21
CA LYS A 62 -8.28 16.44 16.61
C LYS A 62 -9.67 17.07 16.66
N PRO A 63 -10.73 16.29 16.50
CA PRO A 63 -12.09 16.83 16.61
C PRO A 63 -12.33 17.30 18.05
N ASP A 64 -12.91 18.50 18.20
CA ASP A 64 -13.45 18.96 19.48
C ASP A 64 -14.75 18.21 19.82
N THR A 65 -15.27 18.46 21.01
CA THR A 65 -16.50 17.82 21.48
C THR A 65 -17.68 18.08 20.56
N ILE A 66 -17.77 19.26 20.00
CA ILE A 66 -18.86 19.66 19.07
C ILE A 66 -18.76 18.82 17.78
N ALA A 67 -17.58 18.74 17.19
CA ALA A 67 -17.36 17.97 15.96
C ALA A 67 -17.65 16.46 16.19
N ARG A 68 -17.28 15.91 17.35
CA ARG A 68 -17.59 14.51 17.70
C ARG A 68 -19.07 14.25 17.81
N ILE A 69 -19.78 15.10 18.51
CA ILE A 69 -21.18 14.87 18.85
C ILE A 69 -22.11 15.17 17.68
N PHE A 70 -21.94 16.33 17.05
CA PHE A 70 -22.86 16.77 16.01
C PHE A 70 -22.48 16.30 14.60
N LEU A 71 -21.21 16.02 14.35
CA LEU A 71 -20.73 15.54 13.06
C LEU A 71 -20.38 14.06 13.08
N GLY A 72 -20.35 13.42 14.24
CA GLY A 72 -19.84 12.05 14.38
C GLY A 72 -18.37 11.92 13.98
N ALA A 73 -17.55 12.99 14.14
CA ALA A 73 -16.20 13.04 13.64
C ALA A 73 -15.27 12.09 14.40
N THR A 74 -14.45 11.36 13.66
CA THR A 74 -13.41 10.47 14.20
C THR A 74 -12.04 11.17 14.13
N SER A 75 -11.18 10.92 15.12
CA SER A 75 -9.83 11.49 15.19
C SER A 75 -8.82 10.64 14.42
N SER A 76 -8.08 11.26 13.48
CA SER A 76 -6.97 10.55 12.80
C SER A 76 -5.83 10.20 13.77
N GLU A 77 -5.61 10.97 14.84
CA GLU A 77 -4.63 10.64 15.88
C GLU A 77 -5.05 9.40 16.67
N GLU A 78 -6.32 9.28 17.05
CA GLU A 78 -6.85 8.11 17.77
C GLU A 78 -6.86 6.86 16.90
N ILE A 79 -7.19 6.98 15.61
CA ILE A 79 -7.06 5.86 14.65
C ILE A 79 -5.60 5.43 14.55
N SER A 80 -4.66 6.36 14.47
CA SER A 80 -3.22 6.05 14.45
C SER A 80 -2.76 5.36 15.72
N GLU A 81 -3.34 5.69 16.86
CA GLU A 81 -3.08 5.04 18.14
C GLU A 81 -3.61 3.60 18.15
N ALA A 82 -4.84 3.40 17.70
CA ALA A 82 -5.44 2.08 17.53
C ALA A 82 -4.62 1.19 16.57
N LEU A 83 -4.08 1.75 15.48
CA LEU A 83 -3.18 1.04 14.58
C LEU A 83 -1.86 0.64 15.27
N ARG A 84 -1.28 1.55 16.08
CA ARG A 84 -0.06 1.25 16.86
C ARG A 84 -0.30 0.18 17.92
N GLU A 85 -1.44 0.25 18.62
CA GLU A 85 -1.86 -0.79 19.55
C GLU A 85 -2.02 -2.14 18.84
N ALA A 86 -2.77 -2.18 17.73
CA ALA A 86 -2.94 -3.39 16.94
C ALA A 86 -1.61 -3.95 16.42
N ALA A 87 -0.64 -3.08 16.08
CA ALA A 87 0.71 -3.47 15.68
C ALA A 87 1.50 -4.15 16.79
N ALA A 88 1.40 -3.65 18.03
CA ALA A 88 2.16 -4.12 19.18
C ALA A 88 1.60 -5.42 19.78
N ARG A 89 0.30 -5.67 19.62
CA ARG A 89 -0.38 -6.82 20.23
C ARG A 89 -0.12 -8.12 19.48
N PRO A 90 0.48 -9.14 20.14
CA PRO A 90 0.77 -10.43 19.50
C PRO A 90 -0.47 -11.30 19.23
N ASP A 91 -1.57 -11.06 19.94
CA ASP A 91 -2.86 -11.73 19.74
C ASP A 91 -3.61 -11.20 18.51
N ILE A 92 -3.27 -10.00 18.01
CA ILE A 92 -3.79 -9.47 16.75
C ILE A 92 -2.87 -9.91 15.61
N LYS A 93 -3.41 -10.70 14.68
CA LYS A 93 -2.66 -11.25 13.54
C LYS A 93 -2.90 -10.49 12.23
N ALA A 94 -4.03 -9.82 12.12
CA ALA A 94 -4.44 -9.04 10.97
C ALA A 94 -5.31 -7.86 11.43
N VAL A 95 -5.50 -6.86 10.58
CA VAL A 95 -6.34 -5.70 10.89
C VAL A 95 -7.41 -5.52 9.83
N PHE A 96 -8.62 -5.21 10.28
CA PHE A 96 -9.77 -4.91 9.45
C PHE A 96 -10.25 -3.48 9.73
N LEU A 97 -10.09 -2.60 8.74
CA LEU A 97 -10.62 -1.25 8.79
C LEU A 97 -12.07 -1.28 8.33
N ASN A 98 -13.00 -1.08 9.26
CA ASN A 98 -14.41 -0.94 8.94
C ASN A 98 -14.74 0.53 8.76
N ILE A 99 -14.97 0.94 7.51
CA ILE A 99 -15.03 2.35 7.13
C ILE A 99 -16.43 2.73 6.71
N ASP A 100 -16.95 3.79 7.33
CA ASP A 100 -18.15 4.53 6.89
C ASP A 100 -17.90 6.03 7.04
N SER A 101 -17.12 6.58 6.10
CA SER A 101 -16.61 7.94 6.19
C SER A 101 -16.65 8.66 4.85
N PRO A 102 -17.15 9.91 4.82
CA PRO A 102 -17.14 10.76 3.63
C PRO A 102 -15.74 11.35 3.33
N GLY A 103 -14.74 11.09 4.19
CA GLY A 103 -13.45 11.75 4.17
C GLY A 103 -13.26 12.72 5.33
N GLY A 104 -12.41 13.74 5.15
CA GLY A 104 -12.11 14.67 6.24
C GLY A 104 -11.11 15.77 5.86
N THR A 105 -10.30 16.20 6.83
CA THR A 105 -9.26 17.20 6.59
C THR A 105 -8.01 16.58 5.98
N VAL A 106 -7.27 17.39 5.19
CA VAL A 106 -5.93 17.00 4.71
C VAL A 106 -5.00 16.72 5.88
N ALA A 107 -5.01 17.63 6.88
CA ALA A 107 -4.15 17.52 8.06
C ALA A 107 -4.42 16.22 8.83
N GLY A 108 -3.40 15.36 8.92
CA GLY A 108 -3.42 14.05 9.58
C GLY A 108 -3.77 12.88 8.67
N THR A 109 -4.22 13.11 7.44
CA THR A 109 -4.58 12.05 6.49
C THR A 109 -3.37 11.34 5.89
N PRO A 110 -2.34 12.04 5.36
CA PRO A 110 -1.14 11.39 4.84
C PRO A 110 -0.41 10.55 5.92
N GLU A 111 -0.28 11.08 7.12
CA GLU A 111 0.38 10.39 8.23
C GLU A 111 -0.40 9.14 8.68
N LEU A 112 -1.73 9.23 8.70
CA LEU A 112 -2.57 8.07 9.00
C LEU A 112 -2.48 7.02 7.89
N ALA A 113 -2.51 7.43 6.63
CA ALA A 113 -2.31 6.55 5.49
C ALA A 113 -0.94 5.85 5.55
N ALA A 114 0.13 6.58 5.87
CA ALA A 114 1.46 6.00 6.09
C ALA A 114 1.48 4.99 7.25
N SER A 115 0.71 5.24 8.31
CA SER A 115 0.58 4.30 9.43
C SER A 115 -0.09 3.00 9.01
N VAL A 116 -1.13 3.06 8.17
CA VAL A 116 -1.77 1.88 7.58
C VAL A 116 -0.79 1.12 6.68
N ALA A 117 -0.04 1.85 5.84
CA ALA A 117 0.97 1.27 4.96
C ALA A 117 2.02 0.48 5.77
N SER A 118 2.59 1.10 6.80
CA SER A 118 3.59 0.49 7.67
C SER A 118 3.05 -0.73 8.42
N LEU A 119 1.82 -0.67 8.91
CA LEU A 119 1.18 -1.83 9.55
C LEU A 119 0.99 -2.98 8.56
N ASN A 120 0.56 -2.68 7.33
CA ASN A 120 0.29 -3.67 6.29
C ASN A 120 1.55 -4.43 5.83
N GLU A 121 2.75 -3.92 6.08
CA GLU A 121 4.02 -4.63 5.86
C GLU A 121 4.25 -5.76 6.87
N ARG A 122 3.68 -5.64 8.07
CA ARG A 122 3.87 -6.57 9.19
C ARG A 122 2.67 -7.46 9.44
N LYS A 123 1.48 -6.91 9.34
CA LYS A 123 0.19 -7.60 9.56
C LYS A 123 -0.74 -7.22 8.42
N PRO A 124 -1.39 -8.18 7.75
CA PRO A 124 -2.27 -7.85 6.63
C PRO A 124 -3.41 -6.93 7.10
N VAL A 125 -3.61 -5.84 6.35
CA VAL A 125 -4.68 -4.88 6.59
C VAL A 125 -5.67 -4.96 5.44
N TYR A 126 -6.94 -5.15 5.74
CA TYR A 126 -8.04 -5.07 4.79
C TYR A 126 -8.93 -3.88 5.15
N ALA A 127 -9.38 -3.14 4.14
CA ALA A 127 -10.38 -2.10 4.29
C ALA A 127 -11.70 -2.56 3.69
N PHE A 128 -12.79 -2.22 4.36
CA PHE A 128 -14.13 -2.57 3.93
C PHE A 128 -15.10 -1.41 4.19
N SER A 129 -16.05 -1.24 3.29
CA SER A 129 -17.18 -0.34 3.49
C SER A 129 -18.48 -0.92 2.96
N SER A 130 -19.54 -0.72 3.71
CA SER A 130 -20.92 -0.90 3.23
C SER A 130 -21.67 0.44 3.06
N GLY A 131 -21.05 1.54 3.47
CA GLY A 131 -21.53 2.91 3.38
C GLY A 131 -20.58 3.77 2.54
N LEU A 132 -19.88 4.68 3.17
CA LEU A 132 -18.98 5.63 2.53
C LEU A 132 -17.51 5.23 2.73
N MET A 133 -16.73 5.28 1.68
CA MET A 133 -15.27 5.20 1.71
C MET A 133 -14.74 6.22 0.70
N CYS A 134 -14.81 7.49 1.06
CA CYS A 134 -14.59 8.60 0.15
C CYS A 134 -13.42 9.48 0.59
N SER A 135 -12.71 10.03 -0.37
CA SER A 135 -11.70 11.07 -0.21
C SER A 135 -10.63 10.70 0.82
N ALA A 136 -10.42 11.41 1.94
CA ALA A 136 -9.45 11.03 2.98
C ALA A 136 -9.60 9.57 3.43
N ALA A 137 -10.83 9.08 3.60
CA ALA A 137 -11.11 7.70 3.96
C ALA A 137 -10.63 6.70 2.88
N TYR A 138 -10.77 7.07 1.60
CA TYR A 138 -10.23 6.28 0.51
C TYR A 138 -8.71 6.33 0.45
N TRP A 139 -8.10 7.50 0.70
CA TRP A 139 -6.64 7.62 0.80
C TRP A 139 -6.08 6.65 1.84
N ILE A 140 -6.66 6.66 3.05
CA ILE A 140 -6.27 5.74 4.13
C ILE A 140 -6.49 4.28 3.72
N ALA A 141 -7.67 3.95 3.19
CA ALA A 141 -8.02 2.61 2.72
C ALA A 141 -7.11 2.13 1.58
N SER A 142 -6.64 3.04 0.73
CA SER A 142 -5.76 2.72 -0.40
C SER A 142 -4.44 2.09 0.04
N GLN A 143 -4.02 2.31 1.27
CA GLN A 143 -2.80 1.73 1.83
C GLN A 143 -2.98 0.31 2.40
N ALA A 144 -4.21 -0.17 2.48
CA ALA A 144 -4.49 -1.55 2.84
C ALA A 144 -4.10 -2.53 1.72
N ARG A 145 -3.87 -3.78 2.09
CA ARG A 145 -3.59 -4.88 1.15
C ARG A 145 -4.74 -5.13 0.19
N ALA A 146 -5.96 -5.07 0.70
CA ALA A 146 -7.16 -5.20 -0.11
C ALA A 146 -8.23 -4.24 0.39
N ILE A 147 -9.02 -3.75 -0.56
CA ILE A 147 -10.17 -2.90 -0.32
C ILE A 147 -11.40 -3.64 -0.82
N TYR A 148 -12.42 -3.71 0.00
CA TYR A 148 -13.70 -4.29 -0.37
C TYR A 148 -14.85 -3.32 -0.11
N ALA A 149 -15.86 -3.40 -0.96
CA ALA A 149 -17.07 -2.61 -0.83
C ALA A 149 -18.30 -3.44 -1.17
N THR A 150 -19.41 -3.16 -0.51
CA THR A 150 -20.71 -3.73 -0.93
C THR A 150 -21.19 -3.07 -2.22
N PRO A 151 -22.11 -3.68 -2.99
CA PRO A 151 -22.59 -3.13 -4.25
C PRO A 151 -23.13 -1.70 -4.17
N SER A 152 -23.74 -1.32 -3.04
CA SER A 152 -24.35 -0.02 -2.78
C SER A 152 -23.44 0.98 -2.07
N ALA A 153 -22.28 0.56 -1.58
CA ALA A 153 -21.31 1.46 -0.97
C ALA A 153 -20.86 2.53 -1.95
N GLN A 154 -20.45 3.67 -1.46
CA GLN A 154 -19.87 4.75 -2.23
C GLN A 154 -18.38 4.84 -1.97
N VAL A 155 -17.59 4.80 -3.04
CA VAL A 155 -16.13 4.70 -2.99
C VAL A 155 -15.51 5.72 -3.95
N GLY A 156 -14.39 6.30 -3.58
CA GLY A 156 -13.64 7.22 -4.45
C GLY A 156 -13.59 8.64 -3.90
N SER A 157 -14.11 9.62 -4.63
CA SER A 157 -13.93 11.04 -4.30
C SER A 157 -12.45 11.41 -4.12
N ILE A 158 -11.61 10.90 -5.05
CA ILE A 158 -10.17 11.15 -5.05
C ILE A 158 -9.93 12.56 -5.57
N GLY A 159 -9.68 13.48 -4.66
CA GLY A 159 -9.51 14.89 -4.93
C GLY A 159 -9.50 15.71 -3.64
N VAL A 160 -9.19 16.99 -3.77
CA VAL A 160 -9.13 17.94 -2.66
C VAL A 160 -9.90 19.19 -3.01
N VAL A 161 -10.54 19.79 -2.03
CA VAL A 161 -11.34 21.01 -2.21
C VAL A 161 -11.10 22.00 -1.09
N GLN A 162 -11.03 23.27 -1.43
CA GLN A 162 -11.08 24.39 -0.49
C GLN A 162 -12.17 25.36 -0.91
N ALA A 163 -13.11 25.64 -0.03
CA ALA A 163 -14.15 26.64 -0.26
C ALA A 163 -13.79 27.96 0.42
N VAL A 164 -13.79 29.02 -0.34
CA VAL A 164 -13.59 30.39 0.17
C VAL A 164 -14.85 31.19 -0.11
N VAL A 165 -15.44 31.79 0.93
CA VAL A 165 -16.63 32.63 0.80
C VAL A 165 -16.20 34.08 0.62
N ASP A 166 -16.50 34.64 -0.56
CA ASP A 166 -16.37 36.08 -0.80
C ASP A 166 -17.64 36.79 -0.37
N SER A 167 -17.58 37.49 0.72
CA SER A 167 -18.67 38.31 1.25
C SER A 167 -18.47 39.82 1.02
N SER A 168 -17.46 40.23 0.25
CA SER A 168 -17.09 41.66 0.03
C SER A 168 -18.27 42.49 -0.49
N ALA A 169 -18.95 42.03 -1.55
CA ALA A 169 -20.06 42.74 -2.12
C ALA A 169 -21.27 42.86 -1.17
N ALA A 170 -21.51 41.87 -0.31
CA ALA A 170 -22.58 41.95 0.70
C ALA A 170 -22.26 42.94 1.81
N ILE A 171 -21.00 43.00 2.23
CA ILE A 171 -20.50 43.94 3.25
C ILE A 171 -20.51 45.37 2.71
N ASP A 172 -20.06 45.59 1.48
CA ASP A 172 -20.13 46.89 0.82
C ASP A 172 -21.58 47.40 0.71
N LYS A 173 -22.50 46.51 0.34
CA LYS A 173 -23.94 46.85 0.26
C LYS A 173 -24.54 47.19 1.62
N ALA A 174 -23.98 46.65 2.71
CA ALA A 174 -24.38 46.97 4.07
C ALA A 174 -23.75 48.29 4.57
N GLY A 175 -22.95 48.98 3.73
CA GLY A 175 -22.28 50.24 4.10
C GLY A 175 -21.12 50.06 5.07
N ILE A 176 -20.60 48.83 5.21
CA ILE A 176 -19.49 48.48 6.11
C ILE A 176 -18.19 48.51 5.33
N LYS A 177 -17.23 49.31 5.80
CA LYS A 177 -15.88 49.32 5.23
C LYS A 177 -14.96 48.37 6.02
N VAL A 178 -14.36 47.42 5.35
CA VAL A 178 -13.36 46.51 5.96
C VAL A 178 -11.97 47.05 5.63
N GLU A 179 -11.18 47.32 6.67
CA GLU A 179 -9.79 47.71 6.54
C GLU A 179 -8.91 46.61 7.14
N VAL A 180 -8.01 46.05 6.33
CA VAL A 180 -7.13 44.95 6.74
C VAL A 180 -5.67 45.44 6.75
N PHE A 181 -5.04 45.37 7.88
CA PHE A 181 -3.64 45.69 8.05
C PHE A 181 -2.84 44.39 8.22
N SER A 182 -1.92 44.11 7.32
CA SER A 182 -1.12 42.90 7.39
C SER A 182 0.29 43.11 6.86
N VAL A 183 1.23 42.31 7.33
CA VAL A 183 2.58 42.22 6.82
C VAL A 183 2.74 40.83 6.19
N GLY A 184 3.16 40.79 4.92
CA GLY A 184 3.22 39.59 4.11
C GLY A 184 2.08 39.50 3.10
N LYS A 185 2.43 39.23 1.83
CA LYS A 185 1.53 39.26 0.65
C LYS A 185 0.24 38.41 0.84
N TYR A 186 0.38 37.28 1.48
CA TYR A 186 -0.72 36.30 1.62
C TYR A 186 -1.30 36.21 3.04
N LYS A 187 -0.78 37.03 4.00
CA LYS A 187 -1.16 36.88 5.42
C LYS A 187 -2.64 37.15 5.70
N ALA A 188 -3.26 38.00 4.89
CA ALA A 188 -4.66 38.35 5.01
C ALA A 188 -5.56 37.64 3.97
N MET A 189 -5.07 36.60 3.33
CA MET A 189 -5.83 35.82 2.35
C MET A 189 -7.07 35.22 3.00
N GLY A 190 -8.25 35.44 2.37
CA GLY A 190 -9.53 34.96 2.89
C GLY A 190 -10.03 35.69 4.15
N ALA A 191 -9.51 36.89 4.45
CA ALA A 191 -10.04 37.73 5.52
C ALA A 191 -11.52 38.02 5.25
N PRO A 192 -12.42 37.89 6.26
CA PRO A 192 -13.86 38.14 6.07
C PRO A 192 -14.12 39.51 5.47
N GLY A 193 -14.93 39.58 4.44
CA GLY A 193 -15.28 40.82 3.76
C GLY A 193 -14.29 41.31 2.71
N THR A 194 -13.28 40.51 2.39
CA THR A 194 -12.34 40.81 1.30
C THR A 194 -12.45 39.79 0.18
N ALA A 195 -12.32 40.24 -1.07
CA ALA A 195 -12.19 39.38 -2.23
C ALA A 195 -10.77 38.84 -2.30
N LEU A 196 -10.61 37.62 -2.85
CA LEU A 196 -9.28 37.07 -3.17
C LEU A 196 -8.68 37.82 -4.37
N THR A 197 -7.39 38.07 -4.33
CA THR A 197 -6.61 38.49 -5.50
C THR A 197 -6.30 37.31 -6.40
N ASP A 198 -5.88 37.56 -7.64
CA ASP A 198 -5.54 36.52 -8.59
C ASP A 198 -4.31 35.70 -8.10
N ASP A 199 -3.29 36.36 -7.55
CA ASP A 199 -2.15 35.68 -6.94
C ASP A 199 -2.54 34.76 -5.76
N GLN A 200 -3.55 35.16 -4.98
CA GLN A 200 -4.06 34.34 -3.86
C GLN A 200 -4.84 33.12 -4.38
N ARG A 201 -5.60 33.30 -5.48
CA ARG A 201 -6.27 32.18 -6.16
C ARG A 201 -5.28 31.18 -6.73
N GLU A 202 -4.25 31.70 -7.40
CA GLU A 202 -3.17 30.87 -7.97
C GLU A 202 -2.43 30.07 -6.88
N LEU A 203 -2.11 30.72 -5.74
CA LEU A 203 -1.49 30.03 -4.60
C LEU A 203 -2.40 28.90 -4.06
N ILE A 204 -3.70 29.17 -3.86
CA ILE A 204 -4.64 28.16 -3.41
C ILE A 204 -4.66 26.98 -4.41
N GLN A 205 -4.79 27.28 -5.69
CA GLN A 205 -4.86 26.26 -6.73
C GLN A 205 -3.58 25.42 -6.80
N SER A 206 -2.41 26.06 -6.64
CA SER A 206 -1.12 25.35 -6.60
C SER A 206 -1.02 24.42 -5.40
N ASN A 207 -1.42 24.87 -4.21
CA ASN A 207 -1.43 24.03 -3.01
C ASN A 207 -2.38 22.84 -3.15
N LEU A 208 -3.57 23.06 -3.72
CA LEU A 208 -4.53 21.97 -3.97
C LEU A 208 -3.99 20.95 -4.99
N ALA A 209 -3.30 21.42 -6.03
CA ALA A 209 -2.70 20.55 -7.03
C ALA A 209 -1.58 19.68 -6.42
N GLU A 210 -0.76 20.22 -5.50
CA GLU A 210 0.27 19.49 -4.79
C GLU A 210 -0.34 18.38 -3.91
N ILE A 211 -1.37 18.71 -3.12
CA ILE A 211 -2.07 17.74 -2.27
C ILE A 211 -2.77 16.66 -3.12
N ALA A 212 -3.38 17.05 -4.23
CA ALA A 212 -4.02 16.11 -5.15
C ALA A 212 -3.00 15.13 -5.77
N ALA A 213 -1.82 15.62 -6.16
CA ALA A 213 -0.74 14.79 -6.68
C ALA A 213 -0.26 13.78 -5.63
N GLU A 214 -0.05 14.21 -4.38
CA GLU A 214 0.31 13.31 -3.27
C GLU A 214 -0.75 12.24 -3.04
N PHE A 215 -2.04 12.61 -3.10
CA PHE A 215 -3.13 11.66 -2.98
C PHE A 215 -3.13 10.65 -4.13
N HIS A 216 -2.97 11.08 -5.37
CA HIS A 216 -2.90 10.21 -6.53
C HIS A 216 -1.73 9.22 -6.42
N ASP A 217 -0.54 9.72 -6.06
CA ASP A 217 0.65 8.89 -5.87
C ASP A 217 0.43 7.84 -4.78
N ALA A 218 -0.15 8.23 -3.65
CA ALA A 218 -0.45 7.31 -2.56
C ALA A 218 -1.43 6.21 -2.99
N VAL A 219 -2.48 6.56 -3.75
CA VAL A 219 -3.47 5.60 -4.25
C VAL A 219 -2.86 4.60 -5.22
N LEU A 220 -1.95 5.06 -6.07
CA LEU A 220 -1.28 4.22 -7.08
C LEU A 220 -0.11 3.41 -6.50
N SER A 221 0.47 3.84 -5.38
CA SER A 221 1.66 3.22 -4.77
C SER A 221 1.51 1.74 -4.43
N ARG A 222 0.29 1.25 -4.25
CA ARG A 222 -0.01 -0.16 -3.93
C ARG A 222 -0.35 -1.02 -5.14
N GLY A 223 -0.02 -0.56 -6.33
CA GLY A 223 -0.11 -1.34 -7.56
C GLY A 223 -1.53 -1.51 -8.11
N ARG A 224 -2.47 -0.68 -7.71
CA ARG A 224 -3.81 -0.68 -8.32
C ARG A 224 -3.76 0.09 -9.64
N ALA A 225 -4.15 -0.57 -10.72
CA ALA A 225 -4.30 0.08 -12.03
C ALA A 225 -5.63 0.86 -12.08
N ILE A 226 -5.65 2.01 -11.41
CA ILE A 226 -6.81 2.91 -11.40
C ILE A 226 -6.65 3.87 -12.57
N PRO A 227 -7.65 3.99 -13.47
CA PRO A 227 -7.58 4.93 -14.58
C PRO A 227 -7.65 6.38 -14.07
N ALA A 228 -6.90 7.28 -14.71
CA ALA A 228 -6.79 8.67 -14.27
C ALA A 228 -8.16 9.38 -14.22
N GLU A 229 -9.04 9.06 -15.17
CA GLU A 229 -10.40 9.59 -15.21
C GLU A 229 -11.30 9.19 -14.03
N ALA A 230 -10.89 8.18 -13.24
CA ALA A 230 -11.58 7.80 -12.02
C ALA A 230 -11.02 8.51 -10.77
N MET A 231 -10.04 9.39 -10.94
CA MET A 231 -9.38 10.14 -9.86
C MET A 231 -9.62 11.66 -9.95
N GLU A 232 -10.76 12.06 -10.51
CA GLU A 232 -11.14 13.46 -10.70
C GLU A 232 -12.21 13.93 -9.69
N GLY A 233 -12.24 13.32 -8.50
CA GLY A 233 -13.17 13.68 -7.43
C GLY A 233 -14.52 12.96 -7.45
N GLN A 234 -14.80 12.10 -8.44
CA GLN A 234 -16.07 11.38 -8.53
C GLN A 234 -16.21 10.32 -7.45
N THR A 235 -17.46 10.06 -7.10
CA THR A 235 -17.87 8.96 -6.22
C THR A 235 -18.51 7.85 -7.05
N PHE A 236 -18.18 6.62 -6.77
CA PHE A 236 -18.61 5.44 -7.49
C PHE A 236 -19.38 4.49 -6.57
N SER A 237 -20.47 3.89 -7.05
CA SER A 237 -21.04 2.74 -6.35
C SER A 237 -20.03 1.59 -6.29
N GLY A 238 -20.15 0.66 -5.32
CA GLY A 238 -19.25 -0.47 -5.21
C GLY A 238 -19.11 -1.29 -6.52
N LYS A 239 -20.21 -1.39 -7.30
CA LYS A 239 -20.18 -2.00 -8.65
C LYS A 239 -19.31 -1.22 -9.64
N GLN A 240 -19.37 0.11 -9.61
CA GLN A 240 -18.54 0.97 -10.44
C GLN A 240 -17.10 0.99 -9.95
N ALA A 241 -16.89 1.07 -8.63
CA ALA A 241 -15.59 1.02 -8.00
C ALA A 241 -14.80 -0.23 -8.39
N GLN A 242 -15.47 -1.39 -8.49
CA GLN A 242 -14.84 -2.61 -8.98
C GLN A 242 -14.37 -2.48 -10.42
N ARG A 243 -15.13 -1.86 -11.30
CA ARG A 243 -14.73 -1.66 -12.71
C ARG A 243 -13.54 -0.72 -12.88
N HIS A 244 -13.38 0.22 -11.95
CA HIS A 244 -12.25 1.17 -11.93
C HIS A 244 -11.09 0.71 -11.05
N ASN A 245 -11.10 -0.54 -10.56
CA ASN A 245 -10.07 -1.09 -9.65
C ASN A 245 -9.90 -0.33 -8.32
N LEU A 246 -10.91 0.44 -7.92
CA LEU A 246 -10.91 1.16 -6.65
C LEU A 246 -11.11 0.20 -5.48
N ALA A 247 -12.02 -0.77 -5.61
CA ALA A 247 -12.31 -1.77 -4.60
C ALA A 247 -12.81 -3.08 -5.21
N GLY A 248 -12.52 -4.21 -4.58
CA GLY A 248 -13.18 -5.47 -4.86
C GLY A 248 -14.61 -5.47 -4.31
N MET A 249 -15.54 -6.08 -5.03
CA MET A 249 -16.92 -6.19 -4.57
C MET A 249 -17.12 -7.44 -3.70
N VAL A 250 -17.85 -7.26 -2.61
CA VAL A 250 -18.31 -8.35 -1.71
C VAL A 250 -19.77 -8.13 -1.34
N PRO A 251 -20.52 -9.19 -1.02
CA PRO A 251 -21.92 -9.04 -0.61
C PRO A 251 -22.06 -8.30 0.72
N ASP A 252 -21.15 -8.52 1.67
CA ASP A 252 -21.24 -8.00 3.02
C ASP A 252 -19.87 -7.96 3.74
N ARG A 253 -19.88 -7.48 4.98
CA ARG A 253 -18.72 -7.42 5.88
C ARG A 253 -18.18 -8.83 6.21
N ALA A 254 -19.07 -9.80 6.38
CA ALA A 254 -18.67 -11.16 6.77
C ALA A 254 -17.80 -11.80 5.69
N GLU A 255 -18.13 -11.62 4.41
CA GLU A 255 -17.34 -12.11 3.29
C GLU A 255 -15.96 -11.40 3.20
N ALA A 256 -15.91 -10.08 3.41
CA ALA A 256 -14.65 -9.36 3.47
C ALA A 256 -13.74 -9.88 4.60
N MET A 257 -14.32 -10.07 5.79
CA MET A 257 -13.64 -10.62 6.96
C MET A 257 -13.18 -12.06 6.72
N ARG A 258 -14.01 -12.90 6.09
CA ARG A 258 -13.66 -14.27 5.72
C ARG A 258 -12.44 -14.30 4.79
N ARG A 259 -12.38 -13.43 3.80
CA ARG A 259 -11.22 -13.31 2.88
C ARG A 259 -9.94 -12.96 3.63
N LEU A 260 -10.02 -12.05 4.60
CA LEU A 260 -8.88 -11.71 5.44
C LEU A 260 -8.43 -12.92 6.28
N LYS A 261 -9.36 -13.63 6.90
CA LYS A 261 -9.07 -14.86 7.66
C LYS A 261 -8.41 -15.93 6.81
N VAL A 262 -8.95 -16.21 5.64
CA VAL A 262 -8.38 -17.19 4.70
C VAL A 262 -6.98 -16.78 4.26
N TYR A 263 -6.77 -15.53 3.92
CA TYR A 263 -5.46 -15.01 3.55
C TYR A 263 -4.46 -15.19 4.69
N HIS A 264 -4.80 -14.72 5.89
CA HIS A 264 -3.93 -14.85 7.06
C HIS A 264 -3.61 -16.30 7.36
N THR A 265 -4.60 -17.21 7.40
CA THR A 265 -4.39 -18.63 7.65
C THR A 265 -3.47 -19.26 6.60
N SER A 266 -3.62 -18.89 5.32
CA SER A 266 -2.76 -19.41 4.25
C SER A 266 -1.31 -18.97 4.38
N VAL A 267 -1.07 -17.75 4.84
CA VAL A 267 0.29 -17.24 5.11
C VAL A 267 0.90 -17.93 6.33
N ASP A 268 0.13 -18.06 7.41
CA ASP A 268 0.59 -18.74 8.63
C ASP A 268 0.92 -20.21 8.37
N THR A 269 0.06 -20.92 7.60
CA THR A 269 0.29 -22.32 7.21
C THR A 269 1.56 -22.46 6.36
N LYS A 270 1.78 -21.59 5.38
CA LYS A 270 3.00 -21.60 4.57
C LYS A 270 4.25 -21.32 5.41
N SER A 271 4.16 -20.35 6.31
CA SER A 271 5.25 -20.02 7.23
C SER A 271 5.58 -21.19 8.14
N ARG A 272 4.56 -21.82 8.74
CA ARG A 272 4.73 -23.01 9.59
C ARG A 272 5.31 -24.19 8.81
N ALA A 273 4.79 -24.48 7.62
CA ALA A 273 5.29 -25.55 6.77
C ALA A 273 6.77 -25.35 6.40
N MET A 274 7.16 -24.09 6.11
CA MET A 274 8.54 -23.75 5.82
C MET A 274 9.44 -23.88 7.06
N THR A 275 8.94 -23.49 8.24
CA THR A 275 9.65 -23.67 9.51
C THR A 275 9.84 -25.15 9.83
N THR A 276 8.79 -25.97 9.70
CA THR A 276 8.84 -27.42 9.90
C THR A 276 9.82 -28.08 8.94
N ALA A 277 9.77 -27.72 7.65
CA ALA A 277 10.73 -28.26 6.66
C ALA A 277 12.19 -27.87 6.98
N LEU A 278 12.41 -26.67 7.52
CA LEU A 278 13.73 -26.23 7.96
C LEU A 278 14.19 -26.97 9.23
N GLU A 279 13.25 -27.21 10.16
CA GLU A 279 13.51 -28.00 11.38
C GLU A 279 13.82 -29.45 11.05
N ASP A 280 13.09 -30.06 10.08
CA ASP A 280 13.37 -31.42 9.59
C ASP A 280 14.75 -31.50 8.91
N GLN A 281 15.11 -30.52 8.07
CA GLN A 281 16.44 -30.43 7.46
C GLN A 281 17.55 -30.25 8.51
N LEU A 282 17.29 -29.46 9.54
CA LEU A 282 18.22 -29.25 10.64
C LEU A 282 18.41 -30.54 11.48
N LEU A 283 17.31 -31.29 11.72
CA LEU A 283 17.33 -32.57 12.42
C LEU A 283 18.07 -33.61 11.60
N GLU A 284 17.82 -33.66 10.28
CA GLU A 284 18.52 -34.59 9.38
C GLU A 284 20.03 -34.28 9.31
N ALA A 285 20.40 -33.00 9.22
CA ALA A 285 21.81 -32.59 9.30
C ALA A 285 22.45 -32.92 10.65
N ARG A 286 21.72 -32.78 11.77
CA ARG A 286 22.19 -33.23 13.11
C ARG A 286 22.37 -34.72 13.16
N THR A 287 21.45 -35.50 12.61
CA THR A 287 21.52 -36.95 12.58
C THR A 287 22.73 -37.41 11.76
N GLN A 288 23.01 -36.78 10.62
CA GLN A 288 24.20 -37.04 9.81
C GLN A 288 25.52 -36.71 10.57
N VAL A 289 25.51 -35.61 11.33
CA VAL A 289 26.66 -35.22 12.18
C VAL A 289 26.84 -36.23 13.31
N ASP A 290 25.75 -36.70 13.94
CA ASP A 290 25.82 -37.72 15.01
C ASP A 290 26.24 -39.09 14.50
N ASP A 291 25.85 -39.47 13.28
CA ASP A 291 26.28 -40.70 12.63
C ASP A 291 27.77 -40.66 12.23
N LEU A 292 28.21 -39.50 11.67
CA LEU A 292 29.61 -39.25 11.38
C LEU A 292 30.47 -39.22 12.66
N ALA A 293 29.95 -38.70 13.77
CA ALA A 293 30.63 -38.71 15.06
C ALA A 293 30.77 -40.12 15.61
N ARG A 294 29.75 -41.01 15.45
CA ARG A 294 29.81 -42.43 15.86
C ARG A 294 30.79 -43.21 15.00
N ASP A 295 30.81 -43.04 13.68
CA ASP A 295 31.76 -43.66 12.78
C ASP A 295 33.20 -43.23 13.10
N HIS A 296 33.37 -41.95 13.47
CA HIS A 296 34.69 -41.45 13.85
C HIS A 296 35.14 -41.99 15.22
N GLN A 297 34.21 -42.19 16.16
CA GLN A 297 34.49 -42.82 17.46
C GLN A 297 34.88 -44.31 17.32
N ALA A 298 34.18 -45.07 16.44
CA ALA A 298 34.51 -46.45 16.12
C ALA A 298 35.89 -46.60 15.44
N GLN A 299 36.26 -45.62 14.57
CA GLN A 299 37.61 -45.62 13.98
C GLN A 299 38.70 -45.26 15.00
N THR A 300 38.39 -44.46 16.02
CA THR A 300 39.33 -44.05 17.07
C THR A 300 39.66 -45.25 18.02
N GLU A 301 38.67 -46.13 18.27
CA GLU A 301 38.90 -47.37 19.04
C GLU A 301 39.80 -48.35 18.29
N LEU A 302 39.77 -48.37 16.96
CA LEU A 302 40.67 -49.18 16.11
C LEU A 302 42.11 -48.61 16.02
N LEU A 303 42.28 -47.35 16.36
CA LEU A 303 43.55 -46.64 16.27
C LEU A 303 44.32 -46.51 17.60
N ASN A 304 43.76 -47.04 18.69
CA ASN A 304 44.42 -47.05 20.01
C ASN A 304 45.72 -47.86 20.06
N GLU A 305 46.09 -48.63 19.02
CA GLU A 305 47.37 -49.29 18.88
C GLU A 305 48.51 -48.40 18.29
N ALA A 306 48.19 -47.24 17.88
CA ALA A 306 49.18 -46.29 17.30
C ALA A 306 49.29 -45.00 18.14
N SER A 307 50.03 -45.01 19.23
CA SER A 307 50.16 -43.89 20.18
C SER A 307 50.72 -42.57 19.61
N THR A 308 51.22 -42.56 18.40
CA THR A 308 51.78 -41.38 17.72
C THR A 308 50.76 -40.57 16.89
N HIS A 309 49.53 -41.08 16.63
CA HIS A 309 48.52 -40.39 15.88
C HIS A 309 47.49 -39.62 16.74
N VAL A 310 47.46 -39.90 18.06
CA VAL A 310 46.47 -39.30 18.97
C VAL A 310 46.67 -37.79 19.12
N GLU A 311 47.90 -37.28 19.09
CA GLU A 311 48.14 -35.83 19.17
C GLU A 311 47.77 -35.11 17.85
N SER A 312 47.96 -35.74 16.69
CA SER A 312 47.52 -35.18 15.41
C SER A 312 45.99 -35.14 15.30
N LEU A 313 45.31 -36.22 15.75
CA LEU A 313 43.86 -36.32 15.79
C LEU A 313 43.21 -35.31 16.77
N ARG A 314 43.93 -35.02 17.88
CA ARG A 314 43.47 -34.01 18.85
C ARG A 314 43.49 -32.60 18.25
N GLY A 315 44.52 -32.29 17.43
CA GLY A 315 44.56 -31.04 16.68
C GLY A 315 43.44 -30.92 15.62
N GLU A 316 43.10 -32.06 14.97
CA GLU A 316 42.00 -32.08 14.01
C GLU A 316 40.63 -31.92 14.70
N VAL A 317 40.42 -32.52 15.87
CA VAL A 317 39.18 -32.36 16.65
C VAL A 317 39.01 -30.91 17.17
N GLU A 318 40.12 -30.27 17.60
CA GLU A 318 40.08 -28.84 17.99
C GLU A 318 39.82 -27.92 16.80
N LEU A 319 40.37 -28.24 15.61
CA LEU A 319 40.08 -27.50 14.37
C LEU A 319 38.62 -27.67 13.94
N LEU A 320 38.06 -28.88 14.03
CA LEU A 320 36.65 -29.15 13.72
C LEU A 320 35.70 -28.50 14.73
N ALA A 321 36.08 -28.40 16.03
CA ALA A 321 35.30 -27.68 17.02
C ALA A 321 35.28 -26.16 16.72
N ALA A 322 36.42 -25.60 16.31
CA ALA A 322 36.50 -24.18 15.87
C ALA A 322 35.69 -23.92 14.59
N GLU A 323 35.73 -24.89 13.65
CA GLU A 323 34.95 -24.83 12.42
C GLU A 323 33.42 -24.94 12.66
N ILE A 324 33.05 -25.85 13.62
CA ILE A 324 31.64 -25.96 14.09
C ILE A 324 31.16 -24.66 14.76
N ASP A 325 32.03 -24.00 15.55
CA ASP A 325 31.65 -22.71 16.15
C ASP A 325 31.62 -21.59 15.13
N THR A 326 32.47 -21.64 14.09
CA THR A 326 32.37 -20.74 12.93
C THR A 326 31.09 -21.00 12.13
N LEU A 327 30.77 -22.27 11.87
CA LEU A 327 29.54 -22.67 11.18
C LEU A 327 28.26 -22.37 11.98
N LYS A 328 28.33 -22.43 13.32
CA LYS A 328 27.21 -21.95 14.17
C LYS A 328 27.03 -20.47 14.06
N ALA A 329 28.13 -19.68 14.08
CA ALA A 329 28.09 -18.23 13.85
C ALA A 329 27.56 -17.91 12.45
N GLU A 330 28.02 -18.64 11.42
CA GLU A 330 27.50 -18.49 10.05
C GLU A 330 26.03 -18.91 9.93
N CYS A 331 25.60 -19.95 10.67
CA CYS A 331 24.20 -20.38 10.70
C CYS A 331 23.30 -19.33 11.39
N ASP A 332 23.79 -18.71 12.45
CA ASP A 332 23.06 -17.63 13.12
C ASP A 332 23.08 -16.33 12.29
N GLU A 333 24.18 -16.05 11.60
CA GLU A 333 24.24 -14.97 10.63
C GLU A 333 23.34 -15.24 9.40
N ALA A 334 23.27 -16.48 8.92
CA ALA A 334 22.34 -16.89 7.87
C ALA A 334 20.87 -16.81 8.29
N LYS A 335 20.56 -17.05 9.58
CA LYS A 335 19.19 -16.81 10.11
C LYS A 335 18.83 -15.32 10.12
N ILE A 336 19.78 -14.46 10.52
CA ILE A 336 19.60 -13.01 10.49
C ILE A 336 19.48 -12.53 9.05
N GLN A 337 20.33 -13.04 8.13
CA GLN A 337 20.23 -12.74 6.70
C GLN A 337 18.92 -13.24 6.11
N SER A 338 18.45 -14.42 6.51
CA SER A 338 17.16 -14.97 6.09
C SER A 338 15.99 -14.06 6.53
N ALA A 339 16.01 -13.58 7.78
CA ALA A 339 15.03 -12.64 8.27
C ALA A 339 15.08 -11.31 7.50
N ASN A 340 16.30 -10.81 7.22
CA ASN A 340 16.48 -9.59 6.42
C ASN A 340 16.06 -9.79 4.95
N LEU A 341 16.33 -10.96 4.36
CA LEU A 341 15.91 -11.29 3.01
C LEU A 341 14.38 -11.46 2.91
N ILE A 342 13.75 -12.00 3.96
CA ILE A 342 12.28 -12.06 4.04
C ILE A 342 11.71 -10.63 4.06
N ALA A 343 12.28 -9.74 4.88
CA ALA A 343 11.87 -8.34 4.90
C ALA A 343 12.13 -7.62 3.56
N GLN A 344 13.27 -7.91 2.92
CA GLN A 344 13.59 -7.40 1.58
C GLN A 344 12.68 -7.98 0.51
N ARG A 345 12.35 -9.29 0.60
CA ARG A 345 11.38 -9.93 -0.30
C ARG A 345 10.01 -9.28 -0.18
N ASP A 346 9.55 -9.03 1.05
CA ASP A 346 8.25 -8.43 1.28
C ASP A 346 8.21 -6.95 0.80
N SER A 347 9.33 -6.23 0.97
CA SER A 347 9.54 -4.91 0.38
C SER A 347 9.59 -4.97 -1.16
N ALA A 348 10.34 -5.93 -1.72
CA ALA A 348 10.44 -6.12 -3.17
C ALA A 348 9.10 -6.57 -3.78
N ALA A 349 8.32 -7.39 -3.07
CA ALA A 349 6.96 -7.75 -3.49
C ALA A 349 6.07 -6.50 -3.61
N GLY A 350 6.16 -5.57 -2.64
CA GLY A 350 5.49 -4.28 -2.72
C GLY A 350 5.95 -3.44 -3.93
N GLN A 351 7.26 -3.44 -4.21
CA GLN A 351 7.81 -2.75 -5.37
C GLN A 351 7.37 -3.40 -6.70
N VAL A 352 7.31 -4.74 -6.76
CA VAL A 352 6.82 -5.46 -7.95
C VAL A 352 5.37 -5.11 -8.22
N VAL A 353 4.52 -5.07 -7.19
CA VAL A 353 3.12 -4.67 -7.34
C VAL A 353 3.02 -3.22 -7.85
N THR A 354 3.85 -2.33 -7.32
CA THR A 354 3.93 -0.93 -7.79
C THR A 354 4.41 -0.83 -9.24
N LEU A 355 5.44 -1.62 -9.60
CA LEU A 355 5.97 -1.65 -10.97
C LEU A 355 4.98 -2.27 -11.94
N GLN A 356 4.26 -3.32 -11.55
CA GLN A 356 3.19 -3.92 -12.36
C GLN A 356 2.06 -2.93 -12.67
N SER A 357 1.65 -2.13 -11.67
CA SER A 357 0.72 -1.03 -11.92
C SER A 357 1.26 -0.04 -12.94
N ARG A 358 2.53 0.35 -12.74
CA ARG A 358 3.18 1.30 -13.65
C ARG A 358 3.32 0.76 -15.08
N VAL A 359 3.60 -0.54 -15.21
CA VAL A 359 3.61 -1.23 -16.51
C VAL A 359 2.21 -1.18 -17.13
N THR A 360 1.16 -1.51 -16.36
CA THR A 360 -0.23 -1.48 -16.86
C THR A 360 -0.66 -0.06 -17.26
N GLU A 361 -0.26 0.96 -16.50
CA GLU A 361 -0.48 2.37 -16.88
C GLU A 361 0.25 2.75 -18.17
N LEU A 362 1.51 2.29 -18.30
CA LEU A 362 2.32 2.54 -19.49
C LEU A 362 1.75 1.81 -20.71
N GLU A 363 1.31 0.55 -20.55
CA GLU A 363 0.65 -0.22 -21.60
C GLU A 363 -0.68 0.42 -22.03
N ALA A 364 -1.49 0.91 -21.07
CA ALA A 364 -2.71 1.66 -21.37
C ALA A 364 -2.39 2.98 -22.10
N SER A 365 -1.36 3.70 -21.64
CA SER A 365 -0.87 4.93 -22.28
C SER A 365 -0.32 4.66 -23.68
N GLN A 366 0.42 3.55 -23.85
CA GLN A 366 0.92 3.07 -25.14
C GLN A 366 -0.25 2.75 -26.08
N THR A 367 -1.27 2.03 -25.56
CA THR A 367 -2.45 1.68 -26.35
C THR A 367 -3.25 2.92 -26.77
N ASP A 368 -3.37 3.92 -25.89
CA ASP A 368 -4.03 5.18 -26.21
C ASP A 368 -3.21 6.04 -27.18
N PHE A 369 -1.88 6.02 -27.02
CA PHE A 369 -0.93 6.64 -27.97
C PHE A 369 -1.02 5.98 -29.36
N ASP A 370 -0.97 4.62 -29.42
CA ASP A 370 -1.08 3.87 -30.66
C ASP A 370 -2.43 4.12 -31.34
N ARG A 371 -3.51 4.20 -30.54
CA ARG A 371 -4.84 4.55 -31.07
C ARG A 371 -4.90 5.97 -31.62
N LYS A 372 -4.31 6.94 -30.90
CA LYS A 372 -4.19 8.34 -31.38
C LYS A 372 -3.32 8.43 -32.63
N LEU A 373 -2.22 7.68 -32.64
CA LEU A 373 -1.34 7.58 -33.81
C LEU A 373 -2.07 6.97 -35.01
N GLN A 374 -2.80 5.87 -34.81
CA GLN A 374 -3.62 5.26 -35.86
C GLN A 374 -4.71 6.20 -36.39
N LEU A 375 -5.37 6.95 -35.51
CA LEU A 375 -6.36 7.96 -35.90
C LEU A 375 -5.72 9.11 -36.70
N GLU A 376 -4.54 9.56 -36.29
CA GLU A 376 -3.84 10.64 -36.98
C GLU A 376 -3.23 10.13 -38.31
N VAL A 377 -2.68 8.92 -38.32
CA VAL A 377 -2.25 8.23 -39.56
C VAL A 377 -3.44 8.04 -40.50
N ALA A 378 -4.58 7.57 -40.01
CA ALA A 378 -5.80 7.45 -40.83
C ALA A 378 -6.26 8.80 -41.37
N ARG A 379 -6.14 9.87 -40.56
CA ARG A 379 -6.44 11.26 -40.98
C ARG A 379 -5.50 11.76 -42.07
N VAL A 380 -4.21 11.47 -41.89
CA VAL A 380 -3.17 11.83 -42.90
C VAL A 380 -3.37 11.02 -44.18
N VAL A 381 -3.61 9.70 -44.07
CA VAL A 381 -3.87 8.82 -45.22
C VAL A 381 -5.13 9.26 -45.96
N ALA A 382 -6.20 9.61 -45.22
CA ALA A 382 -7.43 10.15 -45.80
C ALA A 382 -7.22 11.51 -46.50
N SER A 383 -6.27 12.32 -46.01
CA SER A 383 -5.96 13.62 -46.58
C SER A 383 -4.96 13.58 -47.74
N THR A 384 -4.10 12.55 -47.80
CA THR A 384 -3.00 12.43 -48.78
C THR A 384 -3.21 11.37 -49.85
N GLY A 385 -4.21 10.50 -49.71
CA GLY A 385 -4.54 9.46 -50.71
C GLY A 385 -3.52 8.34 -50.84
N THR A 386 -2.59 8.19 -49.89
CA THR A 386 -1.51 7.18 -49.94
C THR A 386 -1.93 5.90 -49.21
N THR A 387 -1.72 4.74 -49.87
CA THR A 387 -1.99 3.43 -49.28
C THR A 387 -0.84 3.00 -48.35
N MET A 388 -1.20 2.51 -47.16
CA MET A 388 -0.22 2.03 -46.15
C MET A 388 0.50 0.74 -46.59
N PRO A 389 1.81 0.62 -46.39
CA PRO A 389 2.48 -0.67 -46.50
C PRO A 389 2.10 -1.60 -45.30
N ALA A 390 1.92 -2.87 -45.60
CA ALA A 390 1.58 -3.89 -44.60
C ALA A 390 2.69 -3.98 -43.52
N ARG A 391 2.27 -4.00 -42.26
CA ARG A 391 3.15 -4.17 -41.10
C ARG A 391 3.76 -5.57 -41.13
N VAL A 392 5.06 -5.66 -41.33
CA VAL A 392 5.79 -6.92 -41.19
C VAL A 392 6.06 -7.13 -39.70
N THR A 393 5.44 -8.13 -39.13
CA THR A 393 5.81 -8.64 -37.80
C THR A 393 7.08 -9.48 -37.94
N PRO A 394 8.17 -9.21 -37.22
CA PRO A 394 9.33 -10.10 -37.24
C PRO A 394 8.93 -11.44 -36.61
N ALA A 395 9.08 -12.51 -37.37
CA ALA A 395 8.98 -13.86 -36.84
C ALA A 395 10.14 -14.07 -35.85
N GLY A 396 9.82 -14.25 -34.57
CA GLY A 396 10.80 -14.63 -33.58
C GLY A 396 11.37 -16.02 -33.89
N ASP A 397 12.68 -16.08 -34.01
CA ASP A 397 13.41 -17.31 -34.29
C ASP A 397 13.36 -18.26 -33.08
N THR A 398 12.38 -19.16 -33.09
CA THR A 398 12.18 -20.18 -32.05
C THR A 398 13.27 -21.24 -32.04
N THR A 399 14.08 -21.34 -33.08
CA THR A 399 15.14 -22.34 -33.25
C THR A 399 16.38 -22.03 -32.38
N GLN A 400 16.70 -20.76 -32.16
CA GLN A 400 17.84 -20.37 -31.31
C GLN A 400 17.58 -20.60 -29.81
N ALA A 401 16.34 -20.51 -29.37
CA ALA A 401 15.98 -20.68 -27.97
C ALA A 401 16.14 -22.14 -27.52
N ALA A 402 15.71 -23.09 -28.33
CA ALA A 402 15.79 -24.52 -28.04
C ALA A 402 17.26 -25.02 -28.03
N ASP A 403 18.11 -24.51 -28.91
CA ASP A 403 19.54 -24.85 -28.96
C ASP A 403 20.30 -24.33 -27.72
N LEU A 404 20.07 -23.10 -27.30
CA LEU A 404 20.71 -22.51 -26.12
C LEU A 404 20.30 -23.22 -24.82
N HIS A 405 19.03 -23.58 -24.68
CA HIS A 405 18.54 -24.32 -23.52
C HIS A 405 19.14 -25.73 -23.44
N SER A 406 19.21 -26.45 -24.56
CA SER A 406 19.79 -27.78 -24.62
C SER A 406 21.28 -27.77 -24.27
N ARG A 407 22.02 -26.78 -24.71
CA ARG A 407 23.46 -26.61 -24.38
C ARG A 407 23.69 -26.28 -22.93
N PHE A 408 22.83 -25.46 -22.33
CA PHE A 408 22.89 -25.13 -20.91
C PHE A 408 22.57 -26.34 -20.02
N ALA A 409 21.55 -27.11 -20.38
CA ALA A 409 21.12 -28.31 -19.67
C ALA A 409 22.11 -29.49 -19.79
N ALA A 410 22.91 -29.53 -20.83
CA ALA A 410 23.94 -30.55 -21.03
C ALA A 410 25.17 -30.37 -20.13
N ILE A 411 25.36 -29.21 -19.53
CA ILE A 411 26.47 -28.95 -18.59
C ILE A 411 26.08 -29.47 -17.19
N THR A 412 26.73 -30.55 -16.77
CA THR A 412 26.46 -31.19 -15.48
C THR A 412 27.25 -30.62 -14.30
N ASP A 413 28.35 -29.89 -14.59
CA ASP A 413 29.15 -29.21 -13.57
C ASP A 413 28.58 -27.81 -13.27
N PRO A 414 28.20 -27.53 -12.01
CA PRO A 414 27.67 -26.22 -11.60
C PRO A 414 28.63 -25.04 -11.84
N ALA A 415 29.94 -25.27 -11.74
CA ALA A 415 30.95 -24.25 -11.98
C ALA A 415 31.02 -23.88 -13.47
N GLU A 416 31.03 -24.87 -14.35
CA GLU A 416 30.98 -24.65 -15.80
C GLU A 416 29.65 -24.06 -16.26
N GLN A 417 28.56 -24.45 -15.63
CA GLN A 417 27.22 -23.89 -15.89
C GLN A 417 27.17 -22.41 -15.57
N THR A 418 27.78 -22.00 -14.43
CA THR A 418 27.88 -20.59 -14.03
C THR A 418 28.75 -19.78 -15.02
N VAL A 419 29.84 -20.36 -15.50
CA VAL A 419 30.71 -19.70 -16.49
C VAL A 419 30.01 -19.57 -17.84
N PHE A 420 29.27 -20.59 -18.26
CA PHE A 420 28.44 -20.53 -19.48
C PHE A 420 27.36 -19.44 -19.37
N TRP A 421 26.65 -19.39 -18.24
CA TRP A 421 25.62 -18.39 -17.97
C TRP A 421 26.12 -16.96 -18.05
N ARG A 422 27.30 -16.69 -17.49
CA ARG A 422 27.93 -15.34 -17.51
C ARG A 422 28.38 -14.87 -18.89
N LYS A 423 28.57 -15.78 -19.83
CA LYS A 423 28.95 -15.46 -21.21
C LYS A 423 27.78 -15.14 -22.13
N LEU A 424 26.55 -15.38 -21.66
CA LEU A 424 25.33 -15.09 -22.42
C LEU A 424 24.90 -13.63 -22.26
N THR A 425 24.33 -13.08 -23.32
CA THR A 425 23.68 -11.76 -23.25
C THR A 425 22.40 -11.82 -22.42
N PRO A 426 21.91 -10.70 -21.85
CA PRO A 426 20.67 -10.65 -21.10
C PRO A 426 19.47 -11.26 -21.84
N ASP A 427 19.37 -11.04 -23.15
CA ASP A 427 18.31 -11.59 -23.97
C ASP A 427 18.40 -13.12 -24.11
N GLN A 428 19.61 -13.65 -24.20
CA GLN A 428 19.87 -15.09 -24.27
C GLN A 428 19.60 -15.78 -22.92
N GLN A 429 19.91 -15.12 -21.81
CA GLN A 429 19.56 -15.59 -20.47
C GLN A 429 18.04 -15.64 -20.26
N ALA A 430 17.31 -14.62 -20.72
CA ALA A 430 15.86 -14.56 -20.65
C ALA A 430 15.19 -15.66 -21.50
N LEU A 431 15.78 -16.05 -22.63
CA LEU A 431 15.33 -17.13 -23.49
C LEU A 431 15.43 -18.51 -22.80
N ILE A 432 16.51 -18.76 -22.05
CA ILE A 432 16.69 -20.01 -21.30
C ILE A 432 15.68 -20.09 -20.14
N LEU A 433 15.48 -18.99 -19.40
CA LEU A 433 14.53 -18.95 -18.28
C LEU A 433 13.06 -19.14 -18.71
N LYS A 434 12.69 -18.67 -19.89
CA LYS A 434 11.35 -18.89 -20.48
C LYS A 434 11.05 -20.35 -20.82
N HIS A 435 12.06 -21.18 -21.02
CA HIS A 435 11.89 -22.61 -21.29
C HIS A 435 11.90 -23.50 -20.05
N GLN A 436 12.14 -22.93 -18.86
CA GLN A 436 12.09 -23.64 -17.57
C GLN A 436 10.73 -23.49 -16.86
N ALA A 437 9.86 -22.62 -17.32
CA ALA A 437 8.48 -22.41 -16.84
C ALA A 437 7.49 -23.17 -17.73
#